data_0efc98a42ad9711a4c71eafadbe575ca
#
_entry.id   0efc98a42ad9711a4c71eafadbe575ca
#
_cell.length_a   1.000
_cell.length_b   1.000
_cell.length_c   1.000
_cell.angle_alpha   90.00
_cell.angle_beta   90.00
_cell.angle_gamma   90.00
#
_symmetry.space_group_name_H-M   'P 1'
#
loop_
_entity.id
_entity.type
_entity.pdbx_description
1 polymer ?
#
loop_
_entity_poly.entity_id
_entity_poly.type
_entity_poly.pdbx_seq_one_letter_code
_entity_poly.pdbx_strand_id
1 'polypeptide(L)'
;LNSQTGGGPFPLHAGGKNSMPAGSAAVMKRVHLEKLQLCDALERIADTLPKVDTLACLAVANAIVPLLRDSHRYEETVIFPAYETALAGSDANLDSARRLSAEHIEDECFAGELTEMLLAIGHGKTIDNAEAVGFMLRGFFESLRRHIAFEREHVLPMIGFVDWA
;
A
#
# COMPACT_ATOMS: atom_id res chain seq x y z
N LEU A 1 45.46 -53.17 -11.70
CA LEU A 1 45.22 -52.06 -12.64
C LEU A 1 44.20 -51.11 -12.08
N ASN A 2 44.73 -49.95 -11.78
CA ASN A 2 44.04 -48.80 -11.18
C ASN A 2 42.93 -48.21 -12.05
N SER A 3 41.90 -47.73 -11.42
CA SER A 3 41.24 -46.54 -11.89
C SER A 3 40.59 -45.82 -10.68
N GLN A 4 41.18 -44.74 -10.28
CA GLN A 4 40.61 -43.75 -9.37
C GLN A 4 39.64 -42.89 -10.16
N THR A 5 38.40 -42.73 -9.66
CA THR A 5 37.50 -41.70 -10.10
C THR A 5 37.36 -40.67 -8.98
N GLY A 6 38.00 -39.51 -9.19
CA GLY A 6 37.89 -38.37 -8.35
C GLY A 6 36.51 -37.73 -8.48
N GLY A 7 35.73 -37.73 -7.40
CA GLY A 7 34.58 -36.88 -7.24
C GLY A 7 34.99 -35.48 -6.87
N GLY A 8 34.87 -34.52 -7.79
CA GLY A 8 35.01 -33.11 -7.50
C GLY A 8 33.85 -32.60 -6.67
N PRO A 9 34.08 -31.59 -5.79
CA PRO A 9 33.02 -31.02 -4.99
C PRO A 9 32.05 -30.21 -5.87
N PHE A 10 30.76 -30.50 -5.70
CA PHE A 10 29.70 -29.68 -6.29
C PHE A 10 29.85 -28.21 -5.86
N PRO A 11 29.74 -27.26 -6.79
CA PRO A 11 29.76 -25.85 -6.40
C PRO A 11 28.50 -25.57 -5.56
N LEU A 12 28.74 -25.13 -4.33
CA LEU A 12 27.72 -24.52 -3.49
C LEU A 12 27.14 -23.34 -4.26
N HIS A 13 25.86 -23.43 -4.60
CA HIS A 13 25.11 -22.30 -5.10
C HIS A 13 25.25 -21.16 -4.09
N ALA A 14 26.04 -20.15 -4.43
CA ALA A 14 26.01 -18.87 -3.77
C ALA A 14 24.59 -18.35 -3.85
N GLY A 15 23.93 -18.23 -2.70
CA GLY A 15 22.61 -17.67 -2.58
C GLY A 15 22.58 -16.30 -3.25
N GLY A 16 21.85 -16.20 -4.34
CA GLY A 16 21.61 -14.92 -5.00
C GLY A 16 20.96 -14.02 -3.96
N LYS A 17 21.64 -12.95 -3.56
CA LYS A 17 21.00 -11.84 -2.85
C LYS A 17 19.91 -11.36 -3.80
N ASN A 18 18.65 -11.58 -3.44
CA ASN A 18 17.50 -10.97 -4.11
C ASN A 18 17.62 -9.46 -3.89
N SER A 19 18.42 -8.80 -4.74
CA SER A 19 18.53 -7.36 -4.70
C SER A 19 17.22 -6.78 -5.24
N MET A 20 16.63 -5.87 -4.50
CA MET A 20 15.45 -5.12 -4.92
C MET A 20 15.66 -4.51 -6.31
N PRO A 21 14.63 -4.48 -7.18
CA PRO A 21 14.72 -3.82 -8.48
C PRO A 21 15.20 -2.38 -8.33
N ALA A 22 16.09 -1.94 -9.23
CA ALA A 22 16.59 -0.58 -9.21
C ALA A 22 15.41 0.42 -9.28
N GLY A 23 15.43 1.43 -8.43
CA GLY A 23 14.38 2.45 -8.38
C GLY A 23 13.18 2.13 -7.49
N SER A 24 13.10 0.96 -6.85
CA SER A 24 11.96 0.60 -5.98
C SER A 24 11.71 1.60 -4.86
N ALA A 25 12.77 2.18 -4.29
CA ALA A 25 12.62 3.24 -3.27
C ALA A 25 11.92 4.49 -3.84
N ALA A 26 12.28 4.92 -5.05
CA ALA A 26 11.63 6.06 -5.70
C ALA A 26 10.15 5.77 -6.04
N VAL A 27 9.85 4.53 -6.45
CA VAL A 27 8.45 4.10 -6.68
C VAL A 27 7.66 4.18 -5.39
N MET A 28 8.16 3.63 -4.28
CA MET A 28 7.46 3.67 -2.99
C MET A 28 7.29 5.11 -2.45
N LYS A 29 8.32 5.96 -2.59
CA LYS A 29 8.20 7.38 -2.23
C LYS A 29 7.05 8.06 -2.98
N ARG A 30 6.95 7.84 -4.29
CA ARG A 30 5.88 8.39 -5.12
C ARG A 30 4.52 7.83 -4.70
N VAL A 31 4.40 6.52 -4.55
CA VAL A 31 3.15 5.85 -4.13
C VAL A 31 2.65 6.39 -2.79
N HIS A 32 3.53 6.50 -1.79
CA HIS A 32 3.15 7.07 -0.50
C HIS A 32 2.72 8.53 -0.60
N LEU A 33 3.40 9.33 -1.42
CA LEU A 33 3.02 10.72 -1.65
C LEU A 33 1.63 10.81 -2.29
N GLU A 34 1.36 10.02 -3.32
CA GLU A 34 0.07 10.00 -4.00
C GLU A 34 -1.06 9.52 -3.06
N LYS A 35 -0.83 8.47 -2.26
CA LYS A 35 -1.78 8.01 -1.23
C LYS A 35 -2.06 9.11 -0.18
N LEU A 36 -1.03 9.81 0.29
CA LEU A 36 -1.19 10.90 1.28
C LEU A 36 -1.94 12.10 0.68
N GLN A 37 -1.67 12.47 -0.57
CA GLN A 37 -2.43 13.51 -1.27
C GLN A 37 -3.91 13.14 -1.44
N LEU A 38 -4.19 11.86 -1.68
CA LEU A 38 -5.57 11.33 -1.68
C LEU A 38 -6.22 11.48 -0.31
N CYS A 39 -5.52 11.11 0.78
CA CYS A 39 -6.01 11.31 2.14
C CYS A 39 -6.35 12.77 2.42
N ASP A 40 -5.48 13.71 2.05
CA ASP A 40 -5.70 15.14 2.22
C ASP A 40 -6.89 15.66 1.40
N ALA A 41 -7.12 15.11 0.21
CA ALA A 41 -8.29 15.44 -0.59
C ALA A 41 -9.60 14.94 0.03
N LEU A 42 -9.61 13.71 0.56
CA LEU A 42 -10.75 13.14 1.29
C LEU A 42 -11.05 13.90 2.58
N GLU A 43 -10.01 14.31 3.32
CA GLU A 43 -10.16 15.11 4.54
C GLU A 43 -10.78 16.47 4.23
N ARG A 44 -10.32 17.16 3.18
CA ARG A 44 -10.96 18.43 2.74
C ARG A 44 -12.42 18.26 2.40
N ILE A 45 -12.82 17.17 1.74
CA ILE A 45 -14.24 16.88 1.47
C ILE A 45 -14.99 16.67 2.80
N ALA A 46 -14.44 15.88 3.72
CA ALA A 46 -15.06 15.61 5.01
C ALA A 46 -15.26 16.87 5.85
N ASP A 47 -14.32 17.82 5.78
CA ASP A 47 -14.36 19.07 6.56
C ASP A 47 -15.35 20.10 6.00
N THR A 48 -15.73 20.00 4.73
CA THR A 48 -16.70 20.91 4.11
C THR A 48 -18.14 20.40 4.13
N LEU A 49 -18.37 19.19 4.61
CA LEU A 49 -19.71 18.61 4.70
C LEU A 49 -20.69 19.50 5.46
N PRO A 50 -21.96 19.60 5.02
CA PRO A 50 -22.56 18.98 3.85
C PRO A 50 -22.35 19.74 2.52
N LYS A 51 -21.63 20.86 2.52
CA LYS A 51 -21.42 21.72 1.34
C LYS A 51 -20.11 21.37 0.68
N VAL A 52 -20.13 20.35 -0.17
CA VAL A 52 -18.94 19.84 -0.85
C VAL A 52 -18.77 20.42 -2.25
N ASP A 53 -17.52 20.45 -2.69
CA ASP A 53 -17.19 20.67 -4.10
C ASP A 53 -17.44 19.36 -4.88
N THR A 54 -18.47 19.39 -5.75
CA THR A 54 -18.88 18.22 -6.54
C THR A 54 -17.79 17.77 -7.53
N LEU A 55 -17.01 18.70 -8.09
CA LEU A 55 -15.90 18.36 -8.97
C LEU A 55 -14.76 17.68 -8.21
N ALA A 56 -14.47 18.14 -7.00
CA ALA A 56 -13.51 17.48 -6.12
C ALA A 56 -13.97 16.05 -5.77
N CYS A 57 -15.26 15.85 -5.47
CA CYS A 57 -15.80 14.52 -5.22
C CYS A 57 -15.62 13.59 -6.45
N LEU A 58 -15.92 14.07 -7.65
CA LEU A 58 -15.74 13.28 -8.89
C LEU A 58 -14.27 12.97 -9.14
N ALA A 59 -13.37 13.95 -8.97
CA ALA A 59 -11.95 13.75 -9.17
C ALA A 59 -11.38 12.69 -8.22
N VAL A 60 -11.71 12.78 -6.94
CA VAL A 60 -11.27 11.82 -5.91
C VAL A 60 -11.87 10.45 -6.17
N ALA A 61 -13.18 10.35 -6.48
CA ALA A 61 -13.85 9.09 -6.78
C ALA A 61 -13.16 8.32 -7.91
N ASN A 62 -12.74 9.02 -8.97
CA ASN A 62 -12.06 8.40 -10.11
C ASN A 62 -10.60 7.99 -9.80
N ALA A 63 -9.99 8.54 -8.76
CA ALA A 63 -8.59 8.30 -8.41
C ALA A 63 -8.40 7.16 -7.40
N ILE A 64 -9.34 6.96 -6.47
CA ILE A 64 -9.16 6.07 -5.31
C ILE A 64 -8.80 4.63 -5.73
N VAL A 65 -9.70 3.96 -6.45
CA VAL A 65 -9.55 2.54 -6.76
C VAL A 65 -8.33 2.25 -7.65
N PRO A 66 -8.06 2.99 -8.75
CA PRO A 66 -6.88 2.77 -9.55
C PRO A 66 -5.58 2.93 -8.76
N LEU A 67 -5.47 4.00 -7.95
CA LEU A 67 -4.27 4.25 -7.14
C LEU A 67 -4.02 3.11 -6.15
N LEU A 68 -5.04 2.66 -5.43
CA LEU A 68 -4.86 1.56 -4.48
C LEU A 68 -4.46 0.27 -5.18
N ARG A 69 -5.18 -0.15 -6.21
CA ARG A 69 -4.88 -1.39 -6.93
C ARG A 69 -3.48 -1.44 -7.52
N ASP A 70 -3.02 -0.33 -8.10
CA ASP A 70 -1.69 -0.27 -8.69
C ASP A 70 -0.60 -0.29 -7.62
N SER A 71 -0.80 0.42 -6.50
CA SER A 71 0.13 0.39 -5.37
C SER A 71 0.17 -0.96 -4.67
N HIS A 72 -0.98 -1.55 -4.34
CA HIS A 72 -1.07 -2.86 -3.68
C HIS A 72 -0.42 -3.95 -4.53
N ARG A 73 -0.67 -3.95 -5.84
CA ARG A 73 0.00 -4.88 -6.75
C ARG A 73 1.52 -4.76 -6.68
N TYR A 74 2.05 -3.54 -6.64
CA TYR A 74 3.48 -3.32 -6.53
C TYR A 74 4.02 -3.78 -5.17
N GLU A 75 3.34 -3.44 -4.09
CA GLU A 75 3.70 -3.85 -2.74
C GLU A 75 3.69 -5.38 -2.61
N GLU A 76 2.67 -6.06 -3.08
CA GLU A 76 2.53 -7.51 -3.00
C GLU A 76 3.48 -8.29 -3.92
N THR A 77 3.87 -7.73 -5.06
CA THR A 77 4.74 -8.42 -6.01
C THR A 77 6.22 -8.12 -5.84
N VAL A 78 6.55 -6.98 -5.22
CA VAL A 78 7.95 -6.50 -5.09
C VAL A 78 8.37 -6.31 -3.64
N ILE A 79 7.59 -5.57 -2.87
CA ILE A 79 7.97 -5.12 -1.52
C ILE A 79 7.81 -6.26 -0.49
N PHE A 80 6.65 -6.88 -0.42
CA PHE A 80 6.36 -7.90 0.58
C PHE A 80 7.21 -9.16 0.43
N PRO A 81 7.50 -9.68 -0.78
CA PRO A 81 8.43 -10.78 -0.93
C PRO A 81 9.86 -10.46 -0.45
N ALA A 82 10.32 -9.22 -0.66
CA ALA A 82 11.61 -8.77 -0.16
C ALA A 82 11.60 -8.65 1.37
N TYR A 83 10.52 -8.14 1.94
CA TYR A 83 10.31 -8.04 3.38
C TYR A 83 10.28 -9.42 4.05
N GLU A 84 9.52 -10.37 3.51
CA GLU A 84 9.49 -11.76 4.00
C GLU A 84 10.88 -12.41 3.94
N THR A 85 11.62 -12.17 2.86
CA THR A 85 13.01 -12.66 2.74
C THR A 85 13.92 -12.05 3.81
N ALA A 86 13.77 -10.78 4.12
CA ALA A 86 14.54 -10.12 5.17
C ALA A 86 14.18 -10.65 6.57
N LEU A 87 12.92 -10.99 6.80
CA LEU A 87 12.44 -11.56 8.07
C LEU A 87 12.85 -13.04 8.27
N ALA A 88 13.05 -13.81 7.21
CA ALA A 88 13.39 -15.24 7.29
C ALA A 88 14.68 -15.53 8.07
N GLY A 89 15.54 -14.52 8.27
CA GLY A 89 16.76 -14.59 9.08
C GLY A 89 16.61 -14.06 10.52
N SER A 90 15.42 -13.71 10.96
CA SER A 90 15.13 -13.13 12.27
C SER A 90 13.98 -13.87 12.97
N ASP A 91 13.91 -13.75 14.30
CA ASP A 91 12.77 -14.25 15.10
C ASP A 91 11.50 -13.39 14.93
N ALA A 92 11.50 -12.47 13.97
CA ALA A 92 10.38 -11.59 13.68
C ALA A 92 9.21 -12.37 13.05
N ASN A 93 8.00 -11.95 13.39
CA ASN A 93 6.76 -12.61 12.98
C ASN A 93 6.51 -12.46 11.46
N LEU A 94 6.54 -13.59 10.73
CA LEU A 94 6.24 -13.65 9.29
C LEU A 94 4.77 -13.34 8.95
N ASP A 95 3.90 -13.21 9.95
CA ASP A 95 2.48 -12.92 9.72
C ASP A 95 2.21 -11.46 9.30
N SER A 96 3.21 -10.57 9.42
CA SER A 96 3.04 -9.15 9.10
C SER A 96 2.70 -8.90 7.62
N ALA A 97 3.40 -9.54 6.69
CA ALA A 97 3.12 -9.38 5.26
C ALA A 97 1.74 -9.94 4.88
N ARG A 98 1.38 -11.08 5.46
CA ARG A 98 0.04 -11.67 5.26
C ARG A 98 -1.07 -10.76 5.79
N ARG A 99 -0.85 -10.14 6.95
CA ARG A 99 -1.79 -9.16 7.51
C ARG A 99 -1.93 -7.94 6.62
N LEU A 100 -0.83 -7.38 6.12
CA LEU A 100 -0.85 -6.26 5.18
C LEU A 100 -1.62 -6.60 3.90
N SER A 101 -1.41 -7.79 3.32
CA SER A 101 -2.17 -8.23 2.15
C SER A 101 -3.67 -8.40 2.43
N ALA A 102 -4.05 -8.79 3.65
CA ALA A 102 -5.46 -8.84 4.05
C ALA A 102 -6.04 -7.42 4.20
N GLU A 103 -5.29 -6.49 4.77
CA GLU A 103 -5.67 -5.07 4.86
C GLU A 103 -5.89 -4.46 3.46
N HIS A 104 -5.09 -4.83 2.44
CA HIS A 104 -5.30 -4.37 1.06
C HIS A 104 -6.67 -4.76 0.50
N ILE A 105 -7.13 -5.98 0.79
CA ILE A 105 -8.47 -6.44 0.35
C ILE A 105 -9.56 -5.59 1.00
N GLU A 106 -9.45 -5.33 2.31
CA GLU A 106 -10.39 -4.48 3.05
C GLU A 106 -10.37 -3.05 2.52
N ASP A 107 -9.20 -2.48 2.30
CA ASP A 107 -9.03 -1.12 1.76
C ASP A 107 -9.62 -0.98 0.35
N GLU A 108 -9.44 -1.96 -0.54
CA GLU A 108 -10.02 -1.94 -1.88
C GLU A 108 -11.55 -2.09 -1.87
N CYS A 109 -12.11 -2.90 -0.98
CA CYS A 109 -13.55 -2.98 -0.79
C CYS A 109 -14.11 -1.65 -0.31
N PHE A 110 -13.49 -1.06 0.71
CA PHE A 110 -13.91 0.23 1.26
C PHE A 110 -13.76 1.37 0.22
N ALA A 111 -12.68 1.36 -0.55
CA ALA A 111 -12.46 2.29 -1.66
C ALA A 111 -13.57 2.21 -2.71
N GLY A 112 -14.07 1.02 -3.02
CA GLY A 112 -15.21 0.82 -3.90
C GLY A 112 -16.49 1.49 -3.38
N GLU A 113 -16.82 1.29 -2.12
CA GLU A 113 -17.98 1.92 -1.47
C GLU A 113 -17.85 3.45 -1.44
N LEU A 114 -16.67 3.98 -1.11
CA LEU A 114 -16.42 5.42 -1.14
C LEU A 114 -16.54 5.99 -2.55
N THR A 115 -16.02 5.27 -3.55
CA THR A 115 -16.13 5.68 -4.95
C THR A 115 -17.59 5.85 -5.36
N GLU A 116 -18.43 4.86 -5.08
CA GLU A 116 -19.87 4.93 -5.40
C GLU A 116 -20.54 6.10 -4.71
N MET A 117 -20.26 6.29 -3.42
CA MET A 117 -20.82 7.40 -2.64
C MET A 117 -20.38 8.77 -3.20
N LEU A 118 -19.09 8.96 -3.46
CA LEU A 118 -18.55 10.22 -3.97
C LEU A 118 -18.99 10.52 -5.40
N LEU A 119 -19.14 9.50 -6.27
CA LEU A 119 -19.73 9.66 -7.58
C LEU A 119 -21.18 10.13 -7.49
N ALA A 120 -21.99 9.52 -6.62
CA ALA A 120 -23.36 9.93 -6.43
C ALA A 120 -23.48 11.39 -5.95
N ILE A 121 -22.67 11.79 -4.98
CA ILE A 121 -22.58 13.18 -4.47
C ILE A 121 -22.11 14.13 -5.58
N GLY A 122 -21.06 13.75 -6.30
CA GLY A 122 -20.52 14.54 -7.41
C GLY A 122 -21.51 14.74 -8.55
N HIS A 123 -22.45 13.81 -8.74
CA HIS A 123 -23.57 13.92 -9.70
C HIS A 123 -24.83 14.59 -9.11
N GLY A 124 -24.72 15.18 -7.94
CA GLY A 124 -25.78 16.02 -7.36
C GLY A 124 -26.73 15.30 -6.41
N LYS A 125 -26.41 14.09 -5.96
CA LYS A 125 -27.18 13.44 -4.88
C LYS A 125 -27.04 14.27 -3.59
N THR A 126 -28.17 14.54 -2.94
CA THR A 126 -28.21 15.21 -1.64
C THR A 126 -27.53 14.37 -0.56
N ILE A 127 -26.87 15.04 0.37
CA ILE A 127 -26.24 14.42 1.53
C ILE A 127 -27.24 14.46 2.69
N ASP A 128 -27.98 13.36 2.88
CA ASP A 128 -29.01 13.28 3.92
C ASP A 128 -28.41 13.11 5.32
N ASN A 129 -27.23 12.49 5.43
CA ASN A 129 -26.51 12.28 6.67
C ASN A 129 -25.04 12.62 6.52
N ALA A 130 -24.71 13.88 6.78
CA ALA A 130 -23.34 14.39 6.69
C ALA A 130 -22.37 13.72 7.70
N GLU A 131 -22.89 13.35 8.88
CA GLU A 131 -22.06 12.67 9.90
C GLU A 131 -21.65 11.27 9.44
N ALA A 132 -22.57 10.50 8.85
CA ALA A 132 -22.27 9.17 8.32
C ALA A 132 -21.24 9.25 7.16
N VAL A 133 -21.43 10.19 6.23
CA VAL A 133 -20.47 10.44 5.14
C VAL A 133 -19.11 10.82 5.72
N GLY A 134 -19.06 11.75 6.65
CA GLY A 134 -17.83 12.17 7.30
C GLY A 134 -17.12 11.06 8.07
N PHE A 135 -17.90 10.18 8.72
CA PHE A 135 -17.36 9.00 9.41
C PHE A 135 -16.71 8.02 8.43
N MET A 136 -17.35 7.72 7.31
CA MET A 136 -16.81 6.85 6.27
C MET A 136 -15.52 7.43 5.68
N LEU A 137 -15.50 8.70 5.32
CA LEU A 137 -14.31 9.36 4.77
C LEU A 137 -13.14 9.31 5.75
N ARG A 138 -13.38 9.72 7.01
CA ARG A 138 -12.34 9.71 8.05
C ARG A 138 -11.85 8.32 8.37
N GLY A 139 -12.73 7.35 8.48
CA GLY A 139 -12.37 5.95 8.70
C GLY A 139 -11.39 5.45 7.65
N PHE A 140 -11.65 5.74 6.40
CA PHE A 140 -10.82 5.31 5.28
C PHE A 140 -9.45 6.01 5.28
N PHE A 141 -9.40 7.35 5.25
CA PHE A 141 -8.12 8.03 5.12
C PHE A 141 -7.23 7.87 6.36
N GLU A 142 -7.79 7.74 7.55
CA GLU A 142 -7.02 7.44 8.75
C GLU A 142 -6.46 6.00 8.73
N SER A 143 -7.21 5.02 8.21
CA SER A 143 -6.70 3.66 8.00
C SER A 143 -5.52 3.67 7.04
N LEU A 144 -5.67 4.34 5.91
CA LEU A 144 -4.63 4.43 4.89
C LEU A 144 -3.37 5.15 5.40
N ARG A 145 -3.52 6.23 6.17
CA ARG A 145 -2.40 6.92 6.82
C ARG A 145 -1.64 6.00 7.78
N ARG A 146 -2.36 5.18 8.59
CA ARG A 146 -1.72 4.22 9.50
C ARG A 146 -0.99 3.12 8.75
N HIS A 147 -1.56 2.61 7.66
CA HIS A 147 -0.92 1.63 6.81
C HIS A 147 0.41 2.16 6.25
N ILE A 148 0.40 3.36 5.68
CA ILE A 148 1.61 4.03 5.17
C ILE A 148 2.65 4.23 6.29
N ALA A 149 2.22 4.65 7.48
CA ALA A 149 3.12 4.83 8.62
C ALA A 149 3.78 3.50 9.01
N PHE A 150 3.01 2.41 9.08
CA PHE A 150 3.54 1.09 9.37
C PHE A 150 4.57 0.63 8.33
N GLU A 151 4.31 0.82 7.05
CA GLU A 151 5.27 0.49 5.99
C GLU A 151 6.56 1.28 6.14
N ARG A 152 6.47 2.59 6.39
CA ARG A 152 7.63 3.46 6.59
C ARG A 152 8.47 3.09 7.81
N GLU A 153 7.83 2.70 8.88
CA GLU A 153 8.50 2.43 10.16
C GLU A 153 9.03 1.01 10.26
N HIS A 154 8.36 0.04 9.65
CA HIS A 154 8.64 -1.38 9.89
C HIS A 154 9.01 -2.17 8.63
N VAL A 155 8.40 -1.90 7.48
CA VAL A 155 8.62 -2.69 6.26
C VAL A 155 9.84 -2.19 5.49
N LEU A 156 9.83 -0.93 5.14
CA LEU A 156 10.82 -0.36 4.23
C LEU A 156 12.25 -0.31 4.80
N PRO A 157 12.47 -0.02 6.11
CA PRO A 157 13.81 -0.10 6.71
C PRO A 157 14.37 -1.53 6.70
N MET A 158 13.53 -2.56 6.86
CA MET A 158 13.97 -3.96 6.85
C MET A 158 14.49 -4.41 5.50
N ILE A 159 14.05 -3.79 4.41
CA ILE A 159 14.52 -4.07 3.04
C ILE A 159 15.56 -3.05 2.56
N GLY A 160 16.12 -2.27 3.48
CA GLY A 160 17.25 -1.36 3.22
C GLY A 160 16.86 0.01 2.66
N PHE A 161 15.59 0.40 2.73
CA PHE A 161 15.17 1.75 2.37
C PHE A 161 15.36 2.66 3.59
N VAL A 162 16.43 3.46 3.56
CA VAL A 162 16.75 4.49 4.54
C VAL A 162 16.44 5.87 3.94
N ASP A 163 16.12 6.86 4.77
CA ASP A 163 15.77 8.24 4.39
C ASP A 163 14.39 8.42 3.73
N TRP A 164 13.35 8.24 4.56
CA TRP A 164 11.95 8.51 4.20
C TRP A 164 11.45 9.88 4.69
N ALA A 165 12.34 10.70 5.21
CA ALA A 165 12.03 12.07 5.63
C ALA A 165 11.80 13.01 4.43
#